data_35ff0a6f16f7074035d68c2397c12ce6
#
_entry.id   35ff0a6f16f7074035d68c2397c12ce6
#
_cell.length_a   1.000
_cell.length_b   1.000
_cell.length_c   1.000
_cell.angle_alpha   90.00
_cell.angle_beta   90.00
_cell.angle_gamma   90.00
#
_symmetry.space_group_name_H-M   'P 1'
#
loop_
_entity.id
_entity.type
_entity.pdbx_description
1 polymer ?
#
loop_
_entity_poly.entity_id
_entity_poly.type
_entity_poly.pdbx_seq_one_letter_code
_entity_poly.pdbx_strand_id
1 'polypeptide(L)'
;MIIKRVKLENYRSHSNTTVDFSKGVNLILGKNGKGKTSILEAISSVMFNTKDRSGKETGKNFIKFGEKSGKIEVEFTANDGRDYIFKTEFFKSKPKKQSLTDINGLDCEGDIQENLEELCGIKKGFEETYENIVIAKQNEFINIFKAKPKDREEIFNKIFNTQIYKEMYDGFLKEATDKYTKQIDYLSKDIN
;
A
#
# COMPACT_ATOMS: atom_id res chain seq x y z
N MET A 1 2.45 -4.90 10.84
CA MET A 1 1.75 -3.63 11.12
C MET A 1 0.29 -3.89 11.48
N ILE A 2 -0.27 -3.19 12.50
CA ILE A 2 -1.68 -3.28 12.92
C ILE A 2 -2.21 -1.85 13.11
N ILE A 3 -3.27 -1.48 12.38
CA ILE A 3 -3.93 -0.17 12.56
C ILE A 3 -4.75 -0.22 13.84
N LYS A 4 -4.59 0.78 14.72
CA LYS A 4 -5.29 0.92 16.00
C LYS A 4 -6.39 1.98 15.95
N ARG A 5 -6.09 3.14 15.37
CA ARG A 5 -7.01 4.27 15.34
C ARG A 5 -6.81 5.11 14.10
N VAL A 6 -7.89 5.67 13.60
CA VAL A 6 -7.85 6.66 12.53
C VAL A 6 -8.68 7.87 12.93
N LYS A 7 -8.10 9.05 12.81
CA LYS A 7 -8.80 10.33 12.98
C LYS A 7 -8.84 11.08 11.67
N LEU A 8 -10.02 11.55 11.29
CA LEU A 8 -10.29 12.30 10.08
C LEU A 8 -10.87 13.67 10.46
N GLU A 9 -10.18 14.72 10.10
CA GLU A 9 -10.65 16.10 10.26
C GLU A 9 -10.82 16.74 8.89
N ASN A 10 -12.01 17.25 8.60
CA ASN A 10 -12.35 17.90 7.34
C ASN A 10 -11.91 17.12 6.09
N TYR A 11 -12.10 15.81 6.13
CA TYR A 11 -11.76 14.90 5.04
C TYR A 11 -13.03 14.36 4.38
N ARG A 12 -13.27 14.70 3.11
CA ARG A 12 -14.49 14.34 2.35
C ARG A 12 -15.78 14.67 3.11
N SER A 13 -16.56 13.65 3.51
CA SER A 13 -17.79 13.83 4.30
C SER A 13 -17.54 13.92 5.82
N HIS A 14 -16.32 13.68 6.27
CA HIS A 14 -15.96 13.69 7.69
C HIS A 14 -15.55 15.07 8.15
N SER A 15 -16.22 15.62 9.16
CA SER A 15 -15.81 16.87 9.82
C SER A 15 -14.79 16.60 10.91
N ASN A 16 -15.14 15.68 11.82
CA ASN A 16 -14.28 15.17 12.88
C ASN A 16 -14.79 13.76 13.21
N THR A 17 -14.03 12.75 12.80
CA THR A 17 -14.40 11.35 12.98
C THR A 17 -13.21 10.58 13.50
N THR A 18 -13.41 9.84 14.59
CA THR A 18 -12.43 8.91 15.14
C THR A 18 -12.99 7.51 15.03
N VAL A 19 -12.17 6.59 14.54
CA VAL A 19 -12.49 5.16 14.43
C VAL A 19 -11.39 4.37 15.11
N ASP A 20 -11.75 3.63 16.16
CA ASP A 20 -10.88 2.69 16.85
C ASP A 20 -11.05 1.29 16.25
N PHE A 21 -9.95 0.59 16.02
CA PHE A 21 -9.93 -0.77 15.52
C PHE A 21 -9.46 -1.74 16.60
N SER A 22 -10.17 -2.86 16.72
CA SER A 22 -9.76 -3.97 17.57
C SER A 22 -8.96 -5.01 16.77
N LYS A 23 -8.29 -5.94 17.46
CA LYS A 23 -7.68 -7.09 16.80
C LYS A 23 -8.77 -7.96 16.16
N GLY A 24 -8.48 -8.51 14.99
CA GLY A 24 -9.40 -9.38 14.25
C GLY A 24 -10.29 -8.61 13.27
N VAL A 25 -11.54 -9.04 13.13
CA VAL A 25 -12.48 -8.48 12.15
C VAL A 25 -13.19 -7.26 12.71
N ASN A 26 -13.12 -6.15 11.98
CA ASN A 26 -13.81 -4.89 12.29
C ASN A 26 -14.89 -4.64 11.24
N LEU A 27 -16.13 -4.42 11.65
CA LEU A 27 -17.25 -4.18 10.75
C LEU A 27 -17.70 -2.72 10.84
N ILE A 28 -17.58 -1.98 9.72
CA ILE A 28 -18.01 -0.58 9.62
C ILE A 28 -19.41 -0.53 8.99
N LEU A 29 -20.43 -0.20 9.79
CA LEU A 29 -21.80 -0.12 9.35
C LEU A 29 -22.25 1.34 9.16
N GLY A 30 -23.17 1.55 8.24
CA GLY A 30 -23.78 2.87 8.00
C GLY A 30 -24.47 2.96 6.65
N LYS A 31 -25.32 3.97 6.49
CA LYS A 31 -26.05 4.25 5.22
C LYS A 31 -25.06 4.57 4.08
N ASN A 32 -25.52 4.38 2.84
CA ASN A 32 -24.72 4.76 1.66
C ASN A 32 -24.43 6.27 1.67
N GLY A 33 -23.26 6.66 1.20
CA GLY A 33 -22.81 8.07 1.20
C GLY A 33 -22.28 8.61 2.54
N LYS A 34 -22.31 7.83 3.63
CA LYS A 34 -21.85 8.28 4.96
C LYS A 34 -20.32 8.17 5.19
N GLY A 35 -19.55 7.89 4.13
CA GLY A 35 -18.08 7.96 4.21
C GLY A 35 -17.39 6.66 4.67
N LYS A 36 -18.08 5.51 4.74
CA LYS A 36 -17.44 4.22 5.13
C LYS A 36 -16.19 3.92 4.30
N THR A 37 -16.31 4.01 2.99
CA THR A 37 -15.18 3.79 2.07
C THR A 37 -14.10 4.86 2.22
N SER A 38 -14.48 6.10 2.57
CA SER A 38 -13.52 7.19 2.76
C SER A 38 -12.58 6.96 3.93
N ILE A 39 -12.97 6.16 4.94
CA ILE A 39 -12.10 5.77 6.05
C ILE A 39 -10.97 4.86 5.53
N LEU A 40 -11.31 3.84 4.74
CA LEU A 40 -10.33 2.94 4.14
C LEU A 40 -9.44 3.67 3.13
N GLU A 41 -10.02 4.54 2.30
CA GLU A 41 -9.26 5.37 1.35
C GLU A 41 -8.31 6.33 2.06
N ALA A 42 -8.68 6.87 3.23
CA ALA A 42 -7.81 7.73 4.03
C ALA A 42 -6.59 6.96 4.54
N ILE A 43 -6.79 5.75 5.10
CA ILE A 43 -5.69 4.89 5.55
C ILE A 43 -4.75 4.58 4.38
N SER A 44 -5.33 4.10 3.26
CA SER A 44 -4.61 3.69 2.06
C SER A 44 -3.76 4.81 1.48
N SER A 45 -4.35 5.99 1.33
CA SER A 45 -3.66 7.12 0.73
C SER A 45 -2.53 7.68 1.58
N VAL A 46 -2.66 7.61 2.91
CA VAL A 46 -1.65 8.13 3.82
C VAL A 46 -0.54 7.11 4.05
N MET A 47 -0.90 5.85 4.32
CA MET A 47 0.08 4.80 4.64
C MET A 47 0.79 4.24 3.40
N PHE A 48 0.09 4.14 2.26
CA PHE A 48 0.58 3.46 1.06
C PHE A 48 0.68 4.37 -0.17
N ASN A 49 0.47 5.67 0.02
CA ASN A 49 0.49 6.68 -1.05
C ASN A 49 -0.41 6.32 -2.26
N THR A 50 -1.52 5.62 -2.00
CA THR A 50 -2.40 5.16 -3.06
C THR A 50 -3.21 6.30 -3.65
N LYS A 51 -3.59 6.15 -4.92
CA LYS A 51 -4.45 7.10 -5.62
C LYS A 51 -5.93 6.80 -5.33
N ASP A 52 -6.77 7.80 -5.49
CA ASP A 52 -8.21 7.59 -5.40
C ASP A 52 -8.76 6.84 -6.64
N ARG A 53 -10.06 6.54 -6.64
CA ARG A 53 -10.76 5.90 -7.77
C ARG A 53 -10.69 6.69 -9.08
N SER A 54 -10.36 7.97 -9.02
CA SER A 54 -10.19 8.84 -10.20
C SER A 54 -8.72 8.92 -10.63
N GLY A 55 -7.81 8.16 -10.03
CA GLY A 55 -6.38 8.16 -10.29
C GLY A 55 -5.65 9.39 -9.73
N LYS A 56 -6.28 10.14 -8.82
CA LYS A 56 -5.68 11.34 -8.22
C LYS A 56 -5.06 11.00 -6.87
N GLU A 57 -3.90 11.60 -6.62
CA GLU A 57 -3.27 11.54 -5.30
C GLU A 57 -4.14 12.24 -4.25
N THR A 58 -4.13 11.70 -3.03
CA THR A 58 -4.81 12.31 -1.89
C THR A 58 -4.21 13.69 -1.61
N GLY A 59 -5.03 14.70 -1.65
CA GLY A 59 -4.56 16.07 -1.49
C GLY A 59 -5.72 17.05 -1.28
N LYS A 60 -5.53 18.28 -1.74
CA LYS A 60 -6.50 19.38 -1.58
C LYS A 60 -7.93 19.05 -2.06
N ASN A 61 -8.09 18.11 -3.00
CA ASN A 61 -9.39 17.70 -3.54
C ASN A 61 -10.24 16.88 -2.54
N PHE A 62 -9.62 16.36 -1.49
CA PHE A 62 -10.29 15.58 -0.45
C PHE A 62 -10.64 16.40 0.79
N ILE A 63 -10.23 17.66 0.83
CA ILE A 63 -10.64 18.59 1.89
C ILE A 63 -12.16 18.81 1.77
N LYS A 64 -12.84 18.71 2.89
CA LYS A 64 -14.28 18.92 2.98
C LYS A 64 -14.67 20.26 2.35
N PHE A 65 -15.78 20.26 1.62
CA PHE A 65 -16.29 21.49 0.98
C PHE A 65 -16.50 22.61 2.01
N GLY A 66 -16.02 23.80 1.69
CA GLY A 66 -16.04 24.96 2.61
C GLY A 66 -14.78 25.10 3.47
N GLU A 67 -14.03 24.04 3.72
CA GLU A 67 -12.86 24.04 4.60
C GLU A 67 -11.57 24.42 3.85
N LYS A 68 -10.59 24.96 4.59
CA LYS A 68 -9.27 25.38 4.05
C LYS A 68 -8.20 24.30 4.17
N SER A 69 -8.38 23.39 5.10
CA SER A 69 -7.45 22.30 5.42
C SER A 69 -8.20 21.06 5.88
N GLY A 70 -7.56 19.90 5.76
CA GLY A 70 -8.01 18.64 6.32
C GLY A 70 -6.84 17.88 6.89
N LYS A 71 -7.12 16.92 7.77
CA LYS A 71 -6.10 16.12 8.45
C LYS A 71 -6.52 14.67 8.53
N ILE A 72 -5.56 13.79 8.32
CA ILE A 72 -5.66 12.35 8.58
C ILE A 72 -4.56 11.99 9.57
N GLU A 73 -4.93 11.27 10.62
CA GLU A 73 -4.02 10.74 11.62
C GLU A 73 -4.27 9.23 11.76
N VAL A 74 -3.22 8.44 11.60
CA VAL A 74 -3.27 6.98 11.72
C VAL A 74 -2.35 6.54 12.82
N GLU A 75 -2.91 5.94 13.86
CA GLU A 75 -2.17 5.28 14.95
C GLU A 75 -2.06 3.79 14.63
N PHE A 76 -0.85 3.25 14.66
CA PHE A 76 -0.57 1.86 14.31
C PHE A 76 0.56 1.25 15.13
N THR A 77 0.52 -0.07 15.31
CA THR A 77 1.66 -0.84 15.81
C THR A 77 2.51 -1.29 14.63
N ALA A 78 3.78 -0.93 14.63
CA ALA A 78 4.75 -1.31 13.60
C ALA A 78 5.26 -2.77 13.78
N ASN A 79 6.14 -3.23 12.89
CA ASN A 79 6.69 -4.58 12.94
C ASN A 79 7.68 -4.78 14.11
N ASP A 80 8.24 -3.69 14.65
CA ASP A 80 9.06 -3.69 15.86
C ASP A 80 8.25 -3.83 17.18
N GLY A 81 6.90 -3.88 17.06
CA GLY A 81 5.98 -4.00 18.19
C GLY A 81 5.67 -2.69 18.90
N ARG A 82 6.21 -1.55 18.47
CA ARG A 82 5.95 -0.23 19.04
C ARG A 82 4.80 0.47 18.33
N ASP A 83 4.20 1.44 19.01
CA ASP A 83 3.10 2.25 18.51
C ASP A 83 3.61 3.59 17.97
N TYR A 84 3.10 3.94 16.79
CA TYR A 84 3.44 5.17 16.09
C TYR A 84 2.19 5.89 15.62
N ILE A 85 2.32 7.20 15.42
CA ILE A 85 1.27 8.06 14.87
C ILE A 85 1.80 8.71 13.60
N PHE A 86 1.17 8.38 12.47
CA PHE A 86 1.43 9.04 11.20
C PHE A 86 0.33 10.05 10.91
N LYS A 87 0.72 11.31 10.74
CA LYS A 87 -0.16 12.43 10.49
C LYS A 87 0.11 13.04 9.12
N THR A 88 -0.95 13.32 8.37
CA THR A 88 -0.89 14.09 7.12
C THR A 88 -1.91 15.20 7.18
N GLU A 89 -1.45 16.44 6.98
CA GLU A 89 -2.26 17.63 6.85
C GLU A 89 -2.28 18.11 5.40
N PHE A 90 -3.46 18.39 4.89
CA PHE A 90 -3.70 18.84 3.52
C PHE A 90 -4.17 20.30 3.56
N PHE A 91 -3.69 21.11 2.61
CA PHE A 91 -4.03 22.51 2.49
C PHE A 91 -4.43 22.83 1.06
N LYS A 92 -5.39 23.75 0.86
CA LYS A 92 -5.78 24.20 -0.50
C LYS A 92 -4.67 24.98 -1.21
N SER A 93 -3.88 25.75 -0.46
CA SER A 93 -2.89 26.70 -0.97
C SER A 93 -1.44 26.38 -0.64
N LYS A 94 -1.19 25.29 0.09
CA LYS A 94 0.16 24.89 0.51
C LYS A 94 0.38 23.41 0.22
N PRO A 95 1.65 22.98 0.13
CA PRO A 95 1.98 21.55 0.11
C PRO A 95 1.45 20.81 1.35
N LYS A 96 1.20 19.51 1.22
CA LYS A 96 0.87 18.66 2.38
C LYS A 96 2.02 18.66 3.38
N LYS A 97 1.69 18.59 4.67
CA LYS A 97 2.65 18.40 5.75
C LYS A 97 2.45 17.01 6.32
N GLN A 98 3.54 16.28 6.51
CA GLN A 98 3.54 14.94 7.09
C GLN A 98 4.44 14.91 8.31
N SER A 99 4.09 14.11 9.30
CA SER A 99 4.93 13.82 10.47
C SER A 99 4.69 12.38 10.92
N LEU A 100 5.76 11.74 11.37
CA LEU A 100 5.74 10.41 11.98
C LEU A 100 6.35 10.53 13.37
N THR A 101 5.58 10.17 14.39
CA THR A 101 6.01 10.25 15.79
C THR A 101 5.79 8.90 16.46
N ASP A 102 6.50 8.64 17.53
CA ASP A 102 6.13 7.60 18.48
C ASP A 102 4.84 7.98 19.23
N ILE A 103 4.31 7.07 20.04
CA ILE A 103 3.09 7.31 20.83
C ILE A 103 3.28 8.41 21.89
N ASN A 104 4.51 8.72 22.29
CA ASN A 104 4.86 9.78 23.25
C ASN A 104 5.01 11.13 22.58
N GLY A 105 4.91 11.21 21.24
CA GLY A 105 5.02 12.42 20.46
C GLY A 105 6.45 12.79 20.07
N LEU A 106 7.41 11.86 20.20
CA LEU A 106 8.78 12.07 19.75
C LEU A 106 8.84 11.85 18.23
N ASP A 107 9.34 12.84 17.49
CA ASP A 107 9.50 12.73 16.03
C ASP A 107 10.51 11.65 15.67
N CYS A 108 10.16 10.84 14.66
CA CYS A 108 11.11 9.92 14.04
C CYS A 108 12.05 10.71 13.13
N GLU A 109 13.35 10.59 13.38
CA GLU A 109 14.38 11.27 12.58
C GLU A 109 14.50 10.63 11.19
N GLY A 110 14.87 11.43 10.17
CA GLY A 110 15.11 10.97 8.82
C GLY A 110 13.93 11.15 7.86
N ASP A 111 14.00 10.47 6.72
CA ASP A 111 12.93 10.51 5.72
C ASP A 111 11.72 9.68 6.16
N ILE A 112 10.54 10.31 6.10
CA ILE A 112 9.29 9.67 6.57
C ILE A 112 8.96 8.42 5.75
N GLN A 113 9.24 8.41 4.46
CA GLN A 113 8.95 7.29 3.60
C GLN A 113 9.87 6.10 3.92
N GLU A 114 11.15 6.36 4.12
CA GLU A 114 12.13 5.33 4.53
C GLU A 114 11.76 4.76 5.89
N ASN A 115 11.39 5.59 6.85
CA ASN A 115 10.91 5.14 8.16
C ASN A 115 9.66 4.26 8.06
N LEU A 116 8.68 4.63 7.21
CA LEU A 116 7.50 3.80 6.99
C LEU A 116 7.83 2.46 6.32
N GLU A 117 8.77 2.46 5.37
CA GLU A 117 9.26 1.23 4.73
C GLU A 117 9.89 0.29 5.75
N GLU A 118 10.73 0.80 6.64
CA GLU A 118 11.38 0.02 7.69
C GLU A 118 10.38 -0.48 8.75
N LEU A 119 9.57 0.43 9.32
CA LEU A 119 8.65 0.12 10.41
C LEU A 119 7.48 -0.77 9.98
N CYS A 120 6.99 -0.59 8.76
CA CYS A 120 5.78 -1.28 8.27
C CYS A 120 6.09 -2.36 7.23
N GLY A 121 7.32 -2.43 6.70
CA GLY A 121 7.68 -3.31 5.60
C GLY A 121 7.03 -2.91 4.27
N ILE A 122 6.68 -1.63 4.11
CA ILE A 122 6.01 -1.08 2.92
C ILE A 122 7.09 -0.62 1.95
N LYS A 123 7.45 -1.45 0.98
CA LYS A 123 8.46 -1.11 -0.02
C LYS A 123 7.91 -0.16 -1.08
N LYS A 124 8.74 0.81 -1.50
CA LYS A 124 8.44 1.71 -2.62
C LYS A 124 8.15 0.92 -3.90
N GLY A 125 7.11 1.30 -4.63
CA GLY A 125 6.65 0.56 -5.83
C GLY A 125 5.66 -0.56 -5.56
N PHE A 126 5.30 -0.79 -4.29
CA PHE A 126 4.28 -1.75 -3.90
C PHE A 126 2.89 -1.13 -3.70
N GLU A 127 2.71 0.16 -4.04
CA GLU A 127 1.46 0.89 -3.87
C GLU A 127 0.29 0.16 -4.53
N GLU A 128 0.47 -0.27 -5.77
CA GLU A 128 -0.54 -0.99 -6.55
C GLU A 128 -0.84 -2.38 -5.97
N THR A 129 0.16 -3.02 -5.40
CA THR A 129 0.02 -4.32 -4.72
C THR A 129 -0.76 -4.18 -3.42
N TYR A 130 -0.49 -3.14 -2.63
CA TYR A 130 -1.25 -2.85 -1.41
C TYR A 130 -2.70 -2.46 -1.72
N GLU A 131 -2.95 -1.71 -2.78
CA GLU A 131 -4.32 -1.39 -3.23
C GLU A 131 -5.13 -2.64 -3.56
N ASN A 132 -4.52 -3.61 -4.19
CA ASN A 132 -5.20 -4.83 -4.64
C ASN A 132 -5.38 -5.88 -3.53
N ILE A 133 -4.50 -5.89 -2.53
CA ILE A 133 -4.42 -6.98 -1.54
C ILE A 133 -4.86 -6.54 -0.16
N VAL A 134 -4.31 -5.40 0.32
CA VAL A 134 -4.57 -4.92 1.68
C VAL A 134 -5.89 -4.15 1.73
N ILE A 135 -6.22 -3.46 0.64
CA ILE A 135 -7.45 -2.67 0.52
C ILE A 135 -8.26 -3.16 -0.67
N ALA A 136 -8.84 -4.33 -0.52
CA ALA A 136 -9.78 -4.84 -1.52
C ALA A 136 -10.95 -3.86 -1.69
N LYS A 137 -10.81 -2.89 -2.60
CA LYS A 137 -11.90 -2.00 -3.00
C LYS A 137 -13.06 -2.84 -3.53
N GLN A 138 -14.28 -2.36 -3.31
CA GLN A 138 -15.50 -3.05 -3.73
C GLN A 138 -15.41 -3.47 -5.21
N ASN A 139 -15.52 -4.78 -5.46
CA ASN A 139 -15.37 -5.47 -6.76
C ASN A 139 -13.95 -5.59 -7.33
N GLU A 140 -12.91 -5.02 -6.75
CA GLU A 140 -11.54 -5.14 -7.29
C GLU A 140 -10.91 -6.48 -6.94
N PHE A 141 -11.18 -7.02 -5.75
CA PHE A 141 -10.72 -8.36 -5.37
C PHE A 141 -11.19 -9.45 -6.35
N ILE A 142 -12.41 -9.32 -6.88
CA ILE A 142 -12.95 -10.23 -7.89
C ILE A 142 -12.21 -10.09 -9.23
N ASN A 143 -11.68 -8.91 -9.54
CA ASN A 143 -10.96 -8.65 -10.78
C ASN A 143 -9.64 -9.41 -10.86
N ILE A 144 -8.97 -9.68 -9.73
CA ILE A 144 -7.77 -10.52 -9.69
C ILE A 144 -8.09 -11.93 -10.23
N PHE A 145 -9.22 -12.51 -9.81
CA PHE A 145 -9.61 -13.85 -10.28
C PHE A 145 -10.10 -13.85 -11.74
N LYS A 146 -10.60 -12.70 -12.23
CA LYS A 146 -11.03 -12.53 -13.63
C LYS A 146 -9.90 -12.09 -14.55
N ALA A 147 -8.76 -11.69 -14.02
CA ALA A 147 -7.59 -11.26 -14.78
C ALA A 147 -7.04 -12.42 -15.63
N LYS A 148 -6.39 -12.07 -16.75
CA LYS A 148 -5.70 -13.06 -17.57
C LYS A 148 -4.63 -13.79 -16.75
N PRO A 149 -4.29 -15.04 -17.06
CA PRO A 149 -3.32 -15.82 -16.30
C PRO A 149 -2.00 -15.10 -16.04
N LYS A 150 -1.47 -14.41 -17.06
CA LYS A 150 -0.22 -13.65 -16.97
C LYS A 150 -0.30 -12.47 -15.97
N ASP A 151 -1.38 -11.69 -16.05
CA ASP A 151 -1.58 -10.53 -15.17
C ASP A 151 -1.77 -10.98 -13.71
N ARG A 152 -2.49 -12.11 -13.52
CA ARG A 152 -2.70 -12.72 -12.22
C ARG A 152 -1.40 -13.27 -11.64
N GLU A 153 -0.57 -13.94 -12.44
CA GLU A 153 0.76 -14.42 -12.06
C GLU A 153 1.64 -13.26 -11.59
N GLU A 154 1.65 -12.15 -12.31
CA GLU A 154 2.42 -10.96 -11.95
C GLU A 154 1.99 -10.39 -10.59
N ILE A 155 0.68 -10.30 -10.34
CA ILE A 155 0.14 -9.85 -9.04
C ILE A 155 0.60 -10.81 -7.92
N PHE A 156 0.44 -12.13 -8.10
CA PHE A 156 0.87 -13.10 -7.10
C PHE A 156 2.38 -13.10 -6.87
N ASN A 157 3.18 -12.94 -7.93
CA ASN A 157 4.63 -12.82 -7.80
C ASN A 157 5.04 -11.59 -6.98
N LYS A 158 4.33 -10.48 -7.14
CA LYS A 158 4.53 -9.28 -6.29
C LYS A 158 4.13 -9.56 -4.83
N ILE A 159 2.98 -10.22 -4.60
CA ILE A 159 2.47 -10.54 -3.24
C ILE A 159 3.44 -11.40 -2.46
N PHE A 160 3.88 -12.51 -3.08
CA PHE A 160 4.74 -13.49 -2.43
C PHE A 160 6.22 -13.18 -2.56
N ASN A 161 6.58 -12.03 -3.18
CA ASN A 161 7.96 -11.64 -3.45
C ASN A 161 8.76 -12.74 -4.20
N THR A 162 8.08 -13.46 -5.09
CA THR A 162 8.66 -14.57 -5.87
C THR A 162 9.39 -14.10 -7.13
N GLN A 163 9.36 -12.80 -7.44
CA GLN A 163 10.10 -12.21 -8.56
C GLN A 163 11.60 -12.51 -8.48
N ILE A 164 12.15 -12.58 -7.29
CA ILE A 164 13.56 -12.93 -7.08
C ILE A 164 13.94 -14.27 -7.70
N TYR A 165 13.04 -15.27 -7.65
CA TYR A 165 13.30 -16.57 -8.27
C TYR A 165 13.30 -16.50 -9.80
N LYS A 166 12.46 -15.62 -10.37
CA LYS A 166 12.46 -15.37 -11.81
C LYS A 166 13.72 -14.65 -12.26
N GLU A 167 14.16 -13.66 -11.52
CA GLU A 167 15.41 -12.94 -11.76
C GLU A 167 16.63 -13.86 -11.68
N MET A 168 16.64 -14.76 -10.68
CA MET A 168 17.69 -15.79 -10.57
C MET A 168 17.66 -16.76 -11.76
N TYR A 169 16.46 -17.17 -12.19
CA TYR A 169 16.32 -18.07 -13.33
C TYR A 169 16.77 -17.38 -14.63
N ASP A 170 16.25 -16.20 -14.92
CA ASP A 170 16.52 -15.46 -16.15
C ASP A 170 17.98 -14.97 -16.22
N GLY A 171 18.58 -14.60 -15.08
CA GLY A 171 19.94 -14.07 -15.03
C GLY A 171 21.05 -15.12 -14.96
N PHE A 172 20.83 -16.24 -14.28
CA PHE A 172 21.91 -17.20 -14.02
C PHE A 172 21.61 -18.62 -14.55
N LEU A 173 20.43 -19.15 -14.25
CA LEU A 173 20.13 -20.54 -14.59
C LEU A 173 19.85 -20.73 -16.07
N LYS A 174 19.20 -19.77 -16.71
CA LYS A 174 18.87 -19.82 -18.13
C LYS A 174 20.12 -19.81 -19.02
N GLU A 175 21.07 -18.93 -18.75
CA GLU A 175 22.35 -18.91 -19.48
C GLU A 175 23.11 -20.24 -19.35
N ALA A 176 23.18 -20.79 -18.14
CA ALA A 176 23.81 -22.08 -17.91
C ALA A 176 23.09 -23.21 -18.65
N THR A 177 21.75 -23.24 -18.58
CA THR A 177 20.92 -24.26 -19.26
C THR A 177 21.08 -24.18 -20.77
N ASP A 178 21.02 -22.99 -21.35
CA ASP A 178 21.16 -22.77 -22.80
C ASP A 178 22.56 -23.19 -23.28
N LYS A 179 23.60 -22.91 -22.50
CA LYS A 179 24.98 -23.33 -22.80
C LYS A 179 25.10 -24.86 -22.85
N TYR A 180 24.60 -25.57 -21.83
CA TYR A 180 24.68 -27.03 -21.77
C TYR A 180 23.78 -27.69 -22.80
N THR A 181 22.61 -27.15 -23.09
CA THR A 181 21.72 -27.66 -24.14
C THR A 181 22.42 -27.60 -25.52
N LYS A 182 23.07 -26.47 -25.84
CA LYS A 182 23.84 -26.34 -27.09
C LYS A 182 25.01 -27.33 -27.17
N GLN A 183 25.69 -27.60 -26.06
CA GLN A 183 26.77 -28.60 -26.00
C GLN A 183 26.24 -30.02 -26.24
N ILE A 184 25.11 -30.36 -25.64
CA ILE A 184 24.46 -31.67 -25.83
C ILE A 184 24.01 -31.84 -27.27
N ASP A 185 23.40 -30.83 -27.87
CA ASP A 185 22.99 -30.84 -29.29
C ASP A 185 24.16 -30.99 -30.26
N TYR A 186 25.31 -30.35 -29.95
CA TYR A 186 26.52 -30.51 -30.71
C TYR A 186 27.06 -31.93 -30.64
N LEU A 187 27.21 -32.48 -29.42
CA LEU A 187 27.72 -33.83 -29.22
C LEU A 187 26.80 -34.92 -29.77
N SER A 188 25.50 -34.68 -29.78
CA SER A 188 24.52 -35.64 -30.33
C SER A 188 24.56 -35.72 -31.86
N LYS A 189 25.03 -34.67 -32.54
CA LYS A 189 25.24 -34.65 -34.01
C LYS A 189 26.50 -35.36 -34.45
N ASP A 190 27.51 -35.46 -33.57
CA ASP A 190 28.78 -36.14 -33.88
C ASP A 190 28.68 -37.68 -33.66
N ILE A 191 27.59 -38.17 -33.08
CA ILE A 191 27.36 -39.59 -32.77
C ILE A 191 26.49 -40.29 -33.84
N ASN A 192 25.81 -39.50 -34.69
CA ASN A 192 25.02 -40.02 -35.84
C ASN A 192 25.77 -39.78 -37.16
#